data_7df6356037eb46b166669f02b69202a8
#
_entry.id   7df6356037eb46b166669f02b69202a8
#
_cell.length_a   1.000
_cell.length_b   1.000
_cell.length_c   1.000
_cell.angle_alpha   90.00
_cell.angle_beta   90.00
_cell.angle_gamma   90.00
#
_symmetry.space_group_name_H-M   'P 1'
#
loop_
_entity.id
_entity.type
_entity.pdbx_description
1 polymer ?
#
loop_
_entity_poly.entity_id
_entity_poly.type
_entity_poly.pdbx_seq_one_letter_code
_entity_poly.pdbx_strand_id
1 'polypeptide(L)'
;MGKRTYEDVAKYVEWQSQDKCKVVSAKPEQQFDDLGIEVTVWNVKTDTDGAWWVVEGDTVPMNLYPQGAYYFGTDEVYSFHMGIMQRMQSSREDYNPDDYIEAATLGAEIAPQLLRKLRSIATLIDSATEIEDFQSIGVQSREILIELGNYIYAPHMAGDQEQPQASNFKRKAELVIQFYLTGSGNADYRSILKKLTEATWDYANKITHSSSATYYEASTCVSLCISLVGVYENVLQKAHDPISQQSCPICKSRKLTVENIETEENGTLKAVHLMCAECGNRFDIDLEI
;
A
#
# COMPACT_ATOMS: atom_id res chain seq x y z
N MET A 1 -9.90 3.34 -32.42
CA MET A 1 -10.53 2.09 -32.86
C MET A 1 -12.02 2.37 -32.98
N GLY A 2 -12.73 1.90 -34.03
CA GLY A 2 -14.15 2.25 -34.18
C GLY A 2 -15.05 1.38 -33.33
N LYS A 3 -16.27 1.86 -33.03
CA LYS A 3 -17.30 1.07 -32.33
C LYS A 3 -17.48 -0.29 -32.99
N ARG A 4 -17.55 -1.33 -32.18
CA ARG A 4 -17.77 -2.70 -32.63
C ARG A 4 -19.12 -2.83 -33.32
N THR A 5 -19.17 -3.69 -34.33
CA THR A 5 -20.41 -3.96 -35.09
C THR A 5 -21.10 -5.22 -34.57
N TYR A 6 -22.32 -5.43 -35.01
CA TYR A 6 -23.04 -6.71 -34.79
C TYR A 6 -22.17 -7.92 -35.20
N GLU A 7 -21.52 -7.82 -36.34
CA GLU A 7 -20.70 -8.89 -36.90
C GLU A 7 -19.48 -9.21 -36.03
N ASP A 8 -18.88 -8.18 -35.42
CA ASP A 8 -17.73 -8.35 -34.52
C ASP A 8 -18.14 -9.09 -33.25
N VAL A 9 -19.28 -8.70 -32.66
CA VAL A 9 -19.81 -9.32 -31.43
C VAL A 9 -20.27 -10.76 -31.73
N ALA A 10 -20.96 -10.99 -32.87
CA ALA A 10 -21.42 -12.31 -33.28
C ALA A 10 -20.23 -13.27 -33.47
N LYS A 11 -19.21 -12.85 -34.23
CA LYS A 11 -17.98 -13.63 -34.43
C LYS A 11 -17.29 -13.98 -33.13
N TYR A 12 -17.25 -13.04 -32.19
CA TYR A 12 -16.62 -13.26 -30.91
C TYR A 12 -17.35 -14.33 -30.08
N VAL A 13 -18.69 -14.27 -29.99
CA VAL A 13 -19.50 -15.25 -29.26
C VAL A 13 -19.41 -16.64 -29.93
N GLU A 14 -19.52 -16.72 -31.26
CA GLU A 14 -19.39 -17.97 -32.01
C GLU A 14 -18.00 -18.59 -31.81
N TRP A 15 -16.94 -17.79 -31.89
CA TRP A 15 -15.58 -18.25 -31.61
C TRP A 15 -15.39 -18.77 -30.18
N GLN A 16 -15.92 -18.05 -29.17
CA GLN A 16 -15.84 -18.47 -27.75
C GLN A 16 -16.57 -19.81 -27.54
N SER A 17 -17.67 -20.06 -28.24
CA SER A 17 -18.38 -21.33 -28.19
C SER A 17 -17.68 -22.46 -28.97
N GLN A 18 -16.55 -22.20 -29.64
CA GLN A 18 -15.88 -23.10 -30.59
C GLN A 18 -16.79 -23.46 -31.76
N ASP A 19 -17.54 -22.50 -32.28
CA ASP A 19 -18.54 -22.64 -33.36
C ASP A 19 -19.69 -23.63 -33.06
N LYS A 20 -19.94 -23.92 -31.77
CA LYS A 20 -21.03 -24.83 -31.36
C LYS A 20 -22.39 -24.14 -31.35
N CYS A 21 -22.47 -22.84 -31.34
CA CYS A 21 -23.70 -22.07 -31.46
C CYS A 21 -23.59 -20.99 -32.53
N LYS A 22 -24.75 -20.51 -33.00
CA LYS A 22 -24.86 -19.36 -33.89
C LYS A 22 -25.59 -18.21 -33.21
N VAL A 23 -25.12 -17.00 -33.45
CA VAL A 23 -25.77 -15.80 -32.91
C VAL A 23 -27.01 -15.49 -33.75
N VAL A 24 -28.17 -15.52 -33.11
CA VAL A 24 -29.46 -15.19 -33.69
C VAL A 24 -29.73 -13.69 -33.64
N SER A 25 -29.34 -13.03 -32.56
CA SER A 25 -29.44 -11.58 -32.43
C SER A 25 -28.40 -11.04 -31.46
N ALA A 26 -27.83 -9.87 -31.77
CA ALA A 26 -27.02 -9.09 -30.86
C ALA A 26 -27.45 -7.62 -30.94
N LYS A 27 -27.76 -7.02 -29.81
CA LYS A 27 -28.21 -5.62 -29.72
C LYS A 27 -27.51 -4.93 -28.58
N PRO A 28 -27.03 -3.69 -28.76
CA PRO A 28 -26.56 -2.89 -27.63
C PRO A 28 -27.75 -2.66 -26.68
N GLU A 29 -27.60 -3.03 -25.41
CA GLU A 29 -28.62 -2.89 -24.39
C GLU A 29 -28.39 -1.63 -23.58
N GLN A 30 -27.14 -1.41 -23.18
CA GLN A 30 -26.76 -0.26 -22.37
C GLN A 30 -25.35 0.23 -22.71
N GLN A 31 -25.14 1.53 -22.59
CA GLN A 31 -23.83 2.18 -22.76
C GLN A 31 -23.49 2.91 -21.47
N PHE A 32 -22.24 2.77 -21.04
CA PHE A 32 -21.64 3.44 -19.90
C PHE A 32 -20.50 4.31 -20.38
N ASP A 33 -20.40 5.52 -19.85
CA ASP A 33 -19.26 6.41 -20.02
C ASP A 33 -18.67 6.68 -18.63
N ASP A 34 -17.52 6.07 -18.35
CA ASP A 34 -16.85 6.21 -17.07
C ASP A 34 -15.38 6.57 -17.32
N LEU A 35 -14.96 7.70 -16.74
CA LEU A 35 -13.59 8.22 -16.85
C LEU A 35 -13.10 8.38 -18.31
N GLY A 36 -14.00 8.65 -19.25
CA GLY A 36 -13.69 8.80 -20.68
C GLY A 36 -13.52 7.46 -21.40
N ILE A 37 -13.91 6.35 -20.78
CA ILE A 37 -13.99 5.02 -21.40
C ILE A 37 -15.44 4.72 -21.73
N GLU A 38 -15.75 4.62 -23.03
CA GLU A 38 -17.08 4.20 -23.49
C GLU A 38 -17.14 2.67 -23.51
N VAL A 39 -18.07 2.10 -22.74
CA VAL A 39 -18.30 0.66 -22.64
C VAL A 39 -19.73 0.33 -23.05
N THR A 40 -19.90 -0.63 -23.93
CA THR A 40 -21.21 -1.13 -24.38
C THR A 40 -21.47 -2.53 -23.83
N VAL A 41 -22.62 -2.74 -23.23
CA VAL A 41 -23.15 -4.07 -22.88
C VAL A 41 -24.16 -4.49 -23.94
N TRP A 42 -23.86 -5.59 -24.62
CA TRP A 42 -24.71 -6.16 -25.66
C TRP A 42 -25.56 -7.30 -25.12
N ASN A 43 -26.82 -7.34 -25.52
CA ASN A 43 -27.71 -8.47 -25.31
C ASN A 43 -27.62 -9.41 -26.54
N VAL A 44 -27.05 -10.59 -26.34
CA VAL A 44 -26.81 -11.57 -27.40
C VAL A 44 -27.62 -12.81 -27.13
N LYS A 45 -28.34 -13.29 -28.16
CA LYS A 45 -29.08 -14.56 -28.15
C LYS A 45 -28.48 -15.52 -29.16
N THR A 46 -28.32 -16.76 -28.73
CA THR A 46 -27.81 -17.84 -29.56
C THR A 46 -28.93 -18.85 -29.86
N ASP A 47 -28.70 -19.73 -30.84
CA ASP A 47 -29.64 -20.78 -31.23
C ASP A 47 -29.67 -21.94 -30.21
N THR A 48 -28.56 -22.30 -29.61
CA THR A 48 -28.41 -23.52 -28.81
C THR A 48 -27.85 -23.25 -27.39
N ASP A 49 -27.21 -22.10 -27.14
CA ASP A 49 -26.47 -21.82 -25.90
C ASP A 49 -27.06 -20.66 -25.10
N GLY A 50 -28.35 -20.37 -25.28
CA GLY A 50 -29.08 -19.38 -24.50
C GLY A 50 -28.75 -17.93 -24.81
N ALA A 51 -28.76 -17.09 -23.78
CA ALA A 51 -28.53 -15.65 -23.89
C ALA A 51 -27.32 -15.20 -23.06
N TRP A 52 -26.58 -14.21 -23.60
CA TRP A 52 -25.34 -13.72 -23.04
C TRP A 52 -25.30 -12.20 -23.02
N TRP A 53 -24.71 -11.65 -21.98
CA TRP A 53 -24.19 -10.29 -21.99
C TRP A 53 -22.79 -10.29 -22.57
N VAL A 54 -22.53 -9.44 -23.55
CA VAL A 54 -21.17 -9.17 -24.05
C VAL A 54 -20.82 -7.75 -23.71
N VAL A 55 -19.75 -7.59 -22.94
CA VAL A 55 -19.20 -6.29 -22.56
C VAL A 55 -18.03 -5.97 -23.48
N GLU A 56 -17.99 -4.79 -24.05
CA GLU A 56 -16.90 -4.34 -24.94
C GLU A 56 -16.67 -2.82 -24.81
N GLY A 57 -15.46 -2.39 -25.13
CA GLY A 57 -15.07 -0.98 -25.20
C GLY A 57 -13.76 -0.80 -25.96
N ASP A 58 -13.43 0.43 -26.32
CA ASP A 58 -12.24 0.72 -27.15
C ASP A 58 -10.94 0.25 -26.51
N THR A 59 -10.83 0.37 -25.18
CA THR A 59 -9.66 -0.04 -24.39
C THR A 59 -9.96 -1.24 -23.49
N VAL A 60 -11.17 -1.80 -23.58
CA VAL A 60 -11.65 -2.88 -22.74
C VAL A 60 -11.80 -4.15 -23.58
N PRO A 61 -11.07 -5.24 -23.28
CA PRO A 61 -11.24 -6.50 -23.98
C PRO A 61 -12.67 -7.01 -23.87
N MET A 62 -13.18 -7.55 -25.00
CA MET A 62 -14.50 -8.17 -25.01
C MET A 62 -14.54 -9.39 -24.09
N ASN A 63 -15.62 -9.51 -23.32
CA ASN A 63 -15.91 -10.72 -22.56
C ASN A 63 -17.42 -10.98 -22.53
N LEU A 64 -17.81 -12.24 -22.28
CA LEU A 64 -19.20 -12.65 -22.23
C LEU A 64 -19.58 -13.22 -20.87
N TYR A 65 -20.84 -12.96 -20.48
CA TYR A 65 -21.43 -13.34 -19.20
C TYR A 65 -22.83 -13.94 -19.42
N PRO A 66 -23.18 -15.02 -18.71
CA PRO A 66 -24.48 -15.66 -18.92
C PRO A 66 -25.63 -14.77 -18.42
N GLN A 67 -26.74 -14.78 -19.18
CA GLN A 67 -28.01 -14.20 -18.75
C GLN A 67 -28.90 -15.25 -18.09
N GLY A 68 -29.52 -14.90 -16.95
CA GLY A 68 -30.45 -15.79 -16.26
C GLY A 68 -31.00 -15.15 -14.98
N ALA A 69 -32.05 -15.71 -14.43
CA ALA A 69 -32.74 -15.18 -13.26
C ALA A 69 -31.85 -15.07 -11.98
N TYR A 70 -30.71 -15.73 -11.98
CA TYR A 70 -29.72 -15.74 -10.87
C TYR A 70 -28.37 -15.12 -11.26
N TYR A 71 -28.29 -14.46 -12.42
CA TYR A 71 -27.10 -13.86 -12.96
C TYR A 71 -27.28 -12.35 -13.15
N PHE A 72 -26.21 -11.70 -13.52
CA PHE A 72 -26.07 -10.25 -13.59
C PHE A 72 -27.13 -9.54 -14.45
N GLY A 73 -27.61 -8.40 -13.96
CA GLY A 73 -28.17 -7.34 -14.79
C GLY A 73 -27.07 -6.57 -15.54
N THR A 74 -27.44 -5.64 -16.41
CA THR A 74 -26.46 -4.86 -17.21
C THR A 74 -25.46 -4.06 -16.36
N ASP A 75 -25.95 -3.41 -15.31
CA ASP A 75 -25.13 -2.61 -14.39
C ASP A 75 -24.15 -3.49 -13.59
N GLU A 76 -24.62 -4.65 -13.15
CA GLU A 76 -23.82 -5.61 -12.39
C GLU A 76 -22.72 -6.23 -13.26
N VAL A 77 -23.06 -6.59 -14.51
CA VAL A 77 -22.12 -7.12 -15.50
C VAL A 77 -21.03 -6.08 -15.82
N TYR A 78 -21.44 -4.83 -16.05
CA TYR A 78 -20.51 -3.73 -16.28
C TYR A 78 -19.56 -3.57 -15.08
N SER A 79 -20.10 -3.44 -13.88
CA SER A 79 -19.31 -3.24 -12.66
C SER A 79 -18.35 -4.41 -12.39
N PHE A 80 -18.78 -5.63 -12.62
CA PHE A 80 -17.97 -6.83 -12.48
C PHE A 80 -16.83 -6.88 -13.50
N HIS A 81 -17.14 -6.57 -14.76
CA HIS A 81 -16.16 -6.55 -15.85
C HIS A 81 -15.10 -5.48 -15.61
N MET A 82 -15.50 -4.26 -15.27
CA MET A 82 -14.58 -3.17 -14.95
C MET A 82 -13.72 -3.47 -13.73
N GLY A 83 -14.28 -4.11 -12.71
CA GLY A 83 -13.52 -4.56 -11.54
C GLY A 83 -12.49 -5.65 -11.87
N ILE A 84 -12.77 -6.54 -12.83
CA ILE A 84 -11.77 -7.50 -13.32
C ILE A 84 -10.70 -6.76 -14.12
N MET A 85 -11.10 -5.86 -15.02
CA MET A 85 -10.17 -5.08 -15.84
C MET A 85 -9.22 -4.24 -14.99
N GLN A 86 -9.74 -3.56 -13.99
CA GLN A 86 -8.93 -2.79 -13.06
C GLN A 86 -7.92 -3.66 -12.31
N ARG A 87 -8.32 -4.86 -11.88
CA ARG A 87 -7.39 -5.83 -11.27
C ARG A 87 -6.37 -6.39 -12.25
N MET A 88 -6.76 -6.59 -13.51
CA MET A 88 -5.83 -7.03 -14.57
C MET A 88 -4.88 -5.92 -14.98
N GLN A 89 -5.33 -4.67 -15.01
CA GLN A 89 -4.48 -3.50 -15.25
C GLN A 89 -3.52 -3.28 -14.09
N SER A 90 -3.98 -3.31 -12.83
CA SER A 90 -3.11 -3.21 -11.66
C SER A 90 -2.14 -4.38 -11.51
N SER A 91 -2.41 -5.52 -12.17
CA SER A 91 -1.46 -6.63 -12.28
C SER A 91 -0.57 -6.57 -13.54
N ARG A 92 -0.86 -5.65 -14.49
CA ARG A 92 -0.09 -5.41 -15.73
C ARG A 92 0.56 -4.04 -15.78
N GLU A 93 0.01 -3.06 -15.08
CA GLU A 93 0.76 -1.86 -14.73
C GLU A 93 1.93 -2.36 -13.92
N ASP A 94 3.10 -2.24 -14.51
CA ASP A 94 4.35 -2.53 -13.88
C ASP A 94 4.22 -2.02 -12.44
N TYR A 95 4.22 -2.97 -11.49
CA TYR A 95 4.33 -2.65 -10.08
C TYR A 95 5.47 -1.63 -10.00
N ASN A 96 5.11 -0.35 -9.89
CA ASN A 96 6.11 0.67 -9.75
C ASN A 96 6.53 0.66 -8.27
N PRO A 97 7.70 0.09 -7.97
CA PRO A 97 8.19 0.05 -6.60
C PRO A 97 8.23 1.44 -5.96
N ASP A 98 8.40 2.49 -6.78
CA ASP A 98 8.45 3.87 -6.32
C ASP A 98 7.11 4.32 -5.74
N ASP A 99 5.97 3.98 -6.36
CA ASP A 99 4.64 4.34 -5.85
C ASP A 99 4.36 3.68 -4.50
N TYR A 100 4.78 2.42 -4.34
CA TYR A 100 4.63 1.72 -3.07
C TYR A 100 5.56 2.28 -1.99
N ILE A 101 6.79 2.62 -2.35
CA ILE A 101 7.75 3.24 -1.44
C ILE A 101 7.24 4.62 -1.03
N GLU A 102 6.76 5.44 -1.96
CA GLU A 102 6.19 6.77 -1.67
C GLU A 102 4.95 6.67 -0.76
N ALA A 103 4.08 5.69 -1.00
CA ALA A 103 2.91 5.46 -0.15
C ALA A 103 3.27 4.91 1.25
N ALA A 104 4.34 4.14 1.37
CA ALA A 104 4.76 3.52 2.62
C ALA A 104 5.70 4.43 3.44
N THR A 105 6.45 5.32 2.78
CA THR A 105 7.42 6.22 3.41
C THR A 105 6.93 7.66 3.33
N LEU A 106 6.69 8.29 4.48
CA LEU A 106 6.10 9.63 4.57
C LEU A 106 7.11 10.78 4.42
N GLY A 107 8.38 10.50 4.20
CA GLY A 107 9.40 11.56 4.16
C GLY A 107 10.71 11.17 3.52
N ALA A 108 10.79 11.31 2.19
CA ALA A 108 12.05 11.18 1.45
C ALA A 108 13.19 12.07 1.97
N GLU A 109 12.86 13.11 2.74
CA GLU A 109 13.81 14.06 3.32
C GLU A 109 14.51 13.50 4.55
N ILE A 110 13.88 12.55 5.28
CA ILE A 110 14.40 12.05 6.55
C ILE A 110 15.55 11.07 6.35
N ALA A 111 15.51 10.21 5.34
CA ALA A 111 16.56 9.22 5.08
C ALA A 111 16.80 8.95 3.58
N PRO A 112 17.34 9.90 2.80
CA PRO A 112 17.46 9.77 1.33
C PRO A 112 18.34 8.58 0.90
N GLN A 113 19.32 8.18 1.72
CA GLN A 113 20.17 7.01 1.40
C GLN A 113 19.40 5.69 1.58
N LEU A 114 18.56 5.60 2.60
CA LEU A 114 17.73 4.44 2.88
C LEU A 114 16.68 4.24 1.76
N LEU A 115 16.02 5.33 1.34
CA LEU A 115 15.10 5.32 0.20
C LEU A 115 15.76 4.85 -1.09
N ARG A 116 16.98 5.34 -1.38
CA ARG A 116 17.71 4.88 -2.56
C ARG A 116 17.96 3.37 -2.54
N LYS A 117 18.28 2.80 -1.37
CA LYS A 117 18.48 1.35 -1.22
C LYS A 117 17.18 0.59 -1.36
N LEU A 118 16.07 1.11 -0.81
CA LEU A 118 14.74 0.51 -0.98
C LEU A 118 14.33 0.47 -2.46
N ARG A 119 14.52 1.56 -3.20
CA ARG A 119 14.29 1.59 -4.65
C ARG A 119 15.18 0.59 -5.39
N SER A 120 16.44 0.47 -5.02
CA SER A 120 17.36 -0.49 -5.63
C SER A 120 16.89 -1.93 -5.47
N ILE A 121 16.47 -2.35 -4.26
CA ILE A 121 16.02 -3.73 -4.08
C ILE A 121 14.63 -3.97 -4.69
N ALA A 122 13.76 -2.96 -4.73
CA ALA A 122 12.47 -3.04 -5.39
C ALA A 122 12.63 -3.22 -6.92
N THR A 123 13.59 -2.52 -7.54
CA THR A 123 13.94 -2.73 -8.95
C THR A 123 14.61 -4.09 -9.18
N LEU A 124 15.44 -4.56 -8.24
CA LEU A 124 16.11 -5.84 -8.37
C LEU A 124 15.14 -7.01 -8.41
N ILE A 125 14.03 -6.96 -7.64
CA ILE A 125 13.03 -8.03 -7.61
C ILE A 125 12.37 -8.25 -8.99
N ASP A 126 12.18 -7.19 -9.78
CA ASP A 126 11.54 -7.28 -11.09
C ASP A 126 12.38 -8.07 -12.11
N SER A 127 13.70 -8.05 -11.94
CA SER A 127 14.66 -8.75 -12.81
C SER A 127 15.15 -10.09 -12.23
N ALA A 128 14.81 -10.40 -10.99
CA ALA A 128 15.26 -11.60 -10.31
C ALA A 128 14.59 -12.85 -10.84
N THR A 129 15.37 -13.85 -11.27
CA THR A 129 14.91 -15.10 -11.83
C THR A 129 15.52 -16.32 -11.14
N GLU A 130 16.72 -16.19 -10.62
CA GLU A 130 17.49 -17.27 -10.04
C GLU A 130 17.52 -17.20 -8.50
N ILE A 131 17.85 -18.34 -7.88
CA ILE A 131 17.90 -18.42 -6.40
C ILE A 131 18.91 -17.45 -5.81
N GLU A 132 20.05 -17.25 -6.49
CA GLU A 132 21.10 -16.32 -6.10
C GLU A 132 20.60 -14.88 -6.10
N ASP A 133 19.73 -14.51 -7.03
CA ASP A 133 19.10 -13.19 -7.06
C ASP A 133 18.22 -13.00 -5.82
N PHE A 134 17.39 -14.00 -5.49
CA PHE A 134 16.52 -13.96 -4.31
C PHE A 134 17.34 -13.93 -3.01
N GLN A 135 18.43 -14.69 -2.92
CA GLN A 135 19.35 -14.62 -1.78
C GLN A 135 20.01 -13.23 -1.67
N SER A 136 20.41 -12.62 -2.79
CA SER A 136 20.95 -11.26 -2.84
C SER A 136 19.94 -10.24 -2.31
N ILE A 137 18.66 -10.37 -2.64
CA ILE A 137 17.58 -9.54 -2.07
C ILE A 137 17.51 -9.70 -0.55
N GLY A 138 17.63 -10.92 -0.04
CA GLY A 138 17.72 -11.18 1.41
C GLY A 138 18.89 -10.46 2.08
N VAL A 139 20.08 -10.50 1.47
CA VAL A 139 21.26 -9.80 1.95
C VAL A 139 21.04 -8.29 1.97
N GLN A 140 20.56 -7.71 0.86
CA GLN A 140 20.29 -6.27 0.76
C GLN A 140 19.21 -5.81 1.73
N SER A 141 18.17 -6.61 1.94
CA SER A 141 17.14 -6.36 2.94
C SER A 141 17.70 -6.25 4.36
N ARG A 142 18.62 -7.15 4.73
CA ARG A 142 19.34 -7.06 6.02
C ARG A 142 20.18 -5.80 6.15
N GLU A 143 20.90 -5.43 5.10
CA GLU A 143 21.70 -4.19 5.07
C GLU A 143 20.80 -2.95 5.27
N ILE A 144 19.64 -2.92 4.62
CA ILE A 144 18.65 -1.85 4.80
C ILE A 144 18.16 -1.79 6.27
N LEU A 145 17.86 -2.93 6.87
CA LEU A 145 17.41 -2.98 8.27
C LEU A 145 18.51 -2.55 9.24
N ILE A 146 19.76 -2.90 9.00
CA ILE A 146 20.92 -2.43 9.80
C ILE A 146 21.04 -0.90 9.67
N GLU A 147 20.91 -0.37 8.47
CA GLU A 147 20.98 1.07 8.22
C GLU A 147 19.81 1.81 8.84
N LEU A 148 18.58 1.27 8.75
CA LEU A 148 17.43 1.77 9.47
C LEU A 148 17.72 1.85 10.97
N GLY A 149 18.25 0.77 11.57
CA GLY A 149 18.63 0.76 12.98
C GLY A 149 19.66 1.82 13.34
N ASN A 150 20.64 2.09 12.46
CA ASN A 150 21.62 3.15 12.63
C ASN A 150 21.01 4.54 12.53
N TYR A 151 20.01 4.69 11.67
CA TYR A 151 19.32 5.96 11.44
C TYR A 151 18.38 6.33 12.60
N ILE A 152 17.57 5.39 13.08
CA ILE A 152 16.54 5.65 14.09
C ILE A 152 17.09 5.70 15.52
N TYR A 153 18.24 5.08 15.77
CA TYR A 153 18.81 4.94 17.12
C TYR A 153 19.83 6.04 17.43
N ALA A 154 19.71 6.61 18.63
CA ALA A 154 20.72 7.52 19.19
C ALA A 154 21.25 6.98 20.53
N PRO A 155 22.55 7.17 20.85
CA PRO A 155 23.17 6.60 22.06
C PRO A 155 22.46 6.90 23.38
N HIS A 156 21.85 8.08 23.53
CA HIS A 156 21.12 8.46 24.74
C HIS A 156 19.89 7.57 25.02
N MET A 157 19.36 6.86 24.02
CA MET A 157 18.21 5.96 24.16
C MET A 157 18.55 4.69 24.96
N ALA A 158 19.81 4.35 25.07
CA ALA A 158 20.25 3.22 25.89
C ALA A 158 20.28 3.53 27.39
N GLY A 159 20.31 4.83 27.78
CA GLY A 159 20.50 5.23 29.18
C GLY A 159 21.78 4.61 29.75
N ASP A 160 21.64 3.91 30.88
CA ASP A 160 22.76 3.23 31.59
C ASP A 160 23.04 1.82 31.02
N GLN A 161 22.34 1.40 29.96
CA GLN A 161 22.52 0.07 29.35
C GLN A 161 23.68 0.07 28.36
N GLU A 162 24.23 -1.13 28.08
CA GLU A 162 25.26 -1.31 27.09
C GLU A 162 24.79 -0.87 25.69
N GLN A 163 25.65 -0.14 25.00
CA GLN A 163 25.38 0.32 23.64
C GLN A 163 25.32 -0.85 22.64
N PRO A 164 24.28 -0.94 21.82
CA PRO A 164 24.18 -2.00 20.84
C PRO A 164 25.25 -1.86 19.75
N GLN A 165 25.79 -2.99 19.28
CA GLN A 165 26.70 -3.02 18.14
C GLN A 165 26.05 -2.42 16.89
N ALA A 166 26.87 -1.91 15.95
CA ALA A 166 26.39 -1.27 14.73
C ALA A 166 25.42 -2.15 13.93
N SER A 167 25.68 -3.45 13.84
CA SER A 167 24.85 -4.43 13.12
C SER A 167 23.66 -4.97 13.91
N ASN A 168 23.54 -4.63 15.21
CA ASN A 168 22.47 -5.20 16.04
C ASN A 168 21.15 -4.39 15.88
N PHE A 169 20.50 -4.58 14.74
CA PHE A 169 19.26 -3.92 14.39
C PHE A 169 18.15 -4.18 15.44
N LYS A 170 17.90 -5.42 15.82
CA LYS A 170 16.81 -5.76 16.74
C LYS A 170 16.94 -5.03 18.09
N ARG A 171 18.15 -4.96 18.62
CA ARG A 171 18.38 -4.25 19.90
C ARG A 171 18.21 -2.75 19.77
N LYS A 172 18.69 -2.13 18.69
CA LYS A 172 18.46 -0.71 18.42
C LYS A 172 16.98 -0.39 18.29
N ALA A 173 16.26 -1.17 17.51
CA ALA A 173 14.83 -1.04 17.33
C ALA A 173 14.05 -1.18 18.65
N GLU A 174 14.44 -2.12 19.52
CA GLU A 174 13.84 -2.28 20.85
C GLU A 174 14.01 -1.03 21.71
N LEU A 175 15.20 -0.45 21.75
CA LEU A 175 15.49 0.77 22.49
C LEU A 175 14.70 1.97 21.97
N VAL A 176 14.60 2.11 20.64
CA VAL A 176 13.78 3.14 19.99
C VAL A 176 12.30 3.01 20.36
N ILE A 177 11.76 1.79 20.33
CA ILE A 177 10.38 1.50 20.72
C ILE A 177 10.15 1.87 22.19
N GLN A 178 11.08 1.53 23.08
CA GLN A 178 10.99 1.85 24.51
C GLN A 178 11.07 3.36 24.76
N PHE A 179 11.90 4.06 24.01
CA PHE A 179 12.11 5.50 24.17
C PHE A 179 10.92 6.32 23.68
N TYR A 180 10.43 6.06 22.45
CA TYR A 180 9.39 6.89 21.84
C TYR A 180 7.95 6.46 22.17
N LEU A 181 7.71 5.18 22.41
CA LEU A 181 6.36 4.64 22.63
C LEU A 181 6.11 4.34 24.11
N THR A 182 6.32 5.32 24.99
CA THR A 182 6.10 5.19 26.45
C THR A 182 4.60 5.13 26.80
N GLY A 183 4.30 4.71 28.03
CA GLY A 183 2.95 4.71 28.61
C GLY A 183 2.07 3.53 28.20
N SER A 184 0.99 3.31 28.96
CA SER A 184 0.05 2.19 28.77
C SER A 184 -0.73 2.29 27.46
N GLY A 185 -1.05 3.49 26.99
CA GLY A 185 -1.77 3.72 25.75
C GLY A 185 -1.03 3.26 24.47
N ASN A 186 0.29 3.06 24.56
CA ASN A 186 1.10 2.56 23.46
C ASN A 186 1.44 1.06 23.60
N ALA A 187 0.87 0.33 24.56
CA ALA A 187 1.24 -1.05 24.85
C ALA A 187 1.04 -1.98 23.63
N ASP A 188 -0.11 -1.90 23.01
CA ASP A 188 -0.43 -2.70 21.83
C ASP A 188 0.45 -2.34 20.64
N TYR A 189 0.68 -1.05 20.43
CA TYR A 189 1.54 -0.58 19.34
C TYR A 189 2.99 -1.06 19.53
N ARG A 190 3.55 -0.94 20.75
CA ARG A 190 4.86 -1.51 21.06
C ARG A 190 4.94 -3.00 20.78
N SER A 191 3.91 -3.76 21.17
CA SER A 191 3.85 -5.20 20.96
C SER A 191 3.84 -5.56 19.48
N ILE A 192 3.02 -4.88 18.68
CA ILE A 192 2.91 -5.09 17.23
C ILE A 192 4.24 -4.74 16.55
N LEU A 193 4.79 -3.56 16.83
CA LEU A 193 6.02 -3.10 16.19
C LEU A 193 7.22 -3.98 16.53
N LYS A 194 7.32 -4.46 17.77
CA LYS A 194 8.35 -5.43 18.16
C LYS A 194 8.26 -6.72 17.36
N LYS A 195 7.05 -7.31 17.26
CA LYS A 195 6.82 -8.53 16.48
C LYS A 195 7.11 -8.33 14.99
N LEU A 196 6.68 -7.21 14.41
CA LEU A 196 6.95 -6.88 13.02
C LEU A 196 8.46 -6.75 12.76
N THR A 197 9.19 -6.07 13.64
CA THR A 197 10.65 -5.92 13.58
C THR A 197 11.36 -7.28 13.61
N GLU A 198 11.00 -8.14 14.58
CA GLU A 198 11.57 -9.48 14.70
C GLU A 198 11.26 -10.34 13.47
N ALA A 199 9.99 -10.37 13.06
CA ALA A 199 9.56 -11.16 11.90
C ALA A 199 10.24 -10.72 10.60
N THR A 200 10.34 -9.41 10.35
CA THR A 200 11.00 -8.89 9.14
C THR A 200 12.49 -9.24 9.12
N TRP A 201 13.18 -9.05 10.24
CA TRP A 201 14.59 -9.40 10.35
C TRP A 201 14.85 -10.89 10.14
N ASP A 202 14.07 -11.75 10.82
CA ASP A 202 14.24 -13.20 10.76
C ASP A 202 13.88 -13.72 9.35
N TYR A 203 12.91 -13.09 8.68
CA TYR A 203 12.55 -13.44 7.32
C TYR A 203 13.63 -13.04 6.31
N ALA A 204 14.22 -11.86 6.42
CA ALA A 204 15.35 -11.44 5.58
C ALA A 204 16.56 -12.39 5.76
N ASN A 205 16.85 -12.81 7.00
CA ASN A 205 17.87 -13.83 7.26
C ASN A 205 17.53 -15.18 6.62
N LYS A 206 16.28 -15.62 6.70
CA LYS A 206 15.83 -16.87 6.04
C LYS A 206 16.08 -16.83 4.54
N ILE A 207 15.66 -15.74 3.87
CA ILE A 207 15.84 -15.58 2.41
C ILE A 207 17.32 -15.60 2.03
N THR A 208 18.18 -14.92 2.78
CA THR A 208 19.65 -14.88 2.55
C THR A 208 20.26 -16.29 2.44
N HIS A 209 19.74 -17.27 3.17
CA HIS A 209 20.28 -18.63 3.28
C HIS A 209 19.39 -19.71 2.65
N SER A 210 18.29 -19.33 2.01
CA SER A 210 17.36 -20.27 1.41
C SER A 210 17.89 -20.84 0.10
N SER A 211 18.01 -22.15 0.02
CA SER A 211 18.34 -22.88 -1.23
C SER A 211 17.12 -23.12 -2.13
N SER A 212 15.95 -22.67 -1.71
CA SER A 212 14.67 -22.83 -2.43
C SER A 212 13.82 -21.56 -2.39
N ALA A 213 14.45 -20.40 -2.23
CA ALA A 213 13.75 -19.11 -2.26
C ALA A 213 13.03 -18.94 -3.58
N THR A 214 11.84 -18.37 -3.50
CA THR A 214 10.99 -18.08 -4.66
C THR A 214 10.83 -16.58 -4.83
N TYR A 215 10.39 -16.15 -6.01
CA TYR A 215 10.02 -14.77 -6.30
C TYR A 215 9.04 -14.21 -5.25
N TYR A 216 8.00 -14.97 -4.90
CA TYR A 216 6.99 -14.51 -3.92
C TYR A 216 7.57 -14.30 -2.51
N GLU A 217 8.51 -15.16 -2.10
CA GLU A 217 9.18 -15.01 -0.80
C GLU A 217 10.10 -13.80 -0.80
N ALA A 218 10.87 -13.58 -1.87
CA ALA A 218 11.74 -12.41 -2.02
C ALA A 218 10.92 -11.11 -2.09
N SER A 219 9.85 -11.07 -2.88
CA SER A 219 8.92 -9.93 -2.96
C SER A 219 8.27 -9.62 -1.61
N THR A 220 7.86 -10.64 -0.86
CA THR A 220 7.34 -10.46 0.50
C THR A 220 8.40 -9.85 1.43
N CYS A 221 9.66 -10.28 1.31
CA CYS A 221 10.77 -9.72 2.09
C CYS A 221 10.96 -8.22 1.81
N VAL A 222 10.96 -7.82 0.55
CA VAL A 222 11.04 -6.41 0.13
C VAL A 222 9.87 -5.61 0.71
N SER A 223 8.64 -6.09 0.55
CA SER A 223 7.43 -5.44 1.06
C SER A 223 7.46 -5.23 2.57
N LEU A 224 7.90 -6.23 3.32
CA LEU A 224 8.07 -6.14 4.78
C LEU A 224 9.12 -5.10 5.17
N CYS A 225 10.25 -5.03 4.45
CA CYS A 225 11.28 -4.02 4.70
C CYS A 225 10.77 -2.60 4.45
N ILE A 226 10.10 -2.37 3.32
CA ILE A 226 9.52 -1.06 2.98
C ILE A 226 8.51 -0.64 4.05
N SER A 227 7.57 -1.54 4.39
CA SER A 227 6.54 -1.29 5.40
C SER A 227 7.16 -0.98 6.77
N LEU A 228 8.20 -1.70 7.17
CA LEU A 228 8.87 -1.50 8.46
C LEU A 228 9.57 -0.14 8.51
N VAL A 229 10.24 0.27 7.43
CA VAL A 229 10.84 1.62 7.33
C VAL A 229 9.78 2.69 7.51
N GLY A 230 8.66 2.63 6.77
CA GLY A 230 7.57 3.60 6.89
C GLY A 230 6.95 3.63 8.30
N VAL A 231 6.81 2.47 8.96
CA VAL A 231 6.31 2.44 10.34
C VAL A 231 7.26 3.14 11.32
N TYR A 232 8.59 2.96 11.17
CA TYR A 232 9.55 3.68 12.02
C TYR A 232 9.61 5.18 11.70
N GLU A 233 9.46 5.58 10.45
CA GLU A 233 9.31 7.00 10.08
C GLU A 233 8.10 7.63 10.77
N ASN A 234 6.94 6.93 10.78
CA ASN A 234 5.76 7.38 11.53
C ASN A 234 6.02 7.53 13.04
N VAL A 235 6.81 6.62 13.64
CA VAL A 235 7.19 6.73 15.05
C VAL A 235 8.03 7.98 15.29
N LEU A 236 9.00 8.26 14.41
CA LEU A 236 9.83 9.45 14.52
C LEU A 236 9.04 10.73 14.29
N GLN A 237 8.20 10.79 13.27
CA GLN A 237 7.33 11.94 13.00
C GLN A 237 6.44 12.25 14.22
N LYS A 238 5.78 11.22 14.76
CA LYS A 238 4.97 11.37 15.97
C LYS A 238 5.79 11.86 17.15
N ALA A 239 7.05 11.46 17.26
CA ALA A 239 7.94 11.89 18.33
C ALA A 239 8.39 13.35 18.19
N HIS A 240 8.49 13.84 16.95
CA HIS A 240 8.86 15.22 16.64
C HIS A 240 7.64 16.16 16.49
N ASP A 241 6.42 15.60 16.44
CA ASP A 241 5.21 16.40 16.42
C ASP A 241 4.86 16.90 17.84
N PRO A 242 4.99 18.20 18.11
CA PRO A 242 4.74 18.76 19.42
C PRO A 242 3.28 18.57 19.89
N ILE A 243 2.34 18.44 18.95
CA ILE A 243 0.91 18.26 19.25
C ILE A 243 0.63 16.83 19.68
N SER A 244 1.23 15.84 19.02
CA SER A 244 0.98 14.42 19.32
C SER A 244 1.45 13.99 20.70
N GLN A 245 2.37 14.74 21.32
CA GLN A 245 2.89 14.51 22.66
C GLN A 245 1.99 15.11 23.75
N GLN A 246 1.07 16.00 23.38
CA GLN A 246 0.23 16.71 24.34
C GLN A 246 -0.92 15.86 24.85
N SER A 247 -1.40 16.24 26.03
CA SER A 247 -2.63 15.73 26.61
C SER A 247 -3.41 16.87 27.25
N CYS A 248 -4.72 16.77 27.27
CA CYS A 248 -5.56 17.75 27.91
C CYS A 248 -5.13 17.94 29.37
N PRO A 249 -4.86 19.18 29.82
CA PRO A 249 -4.44 19.42 31.19
C PRO A 249 -5.50 19.04 32.24
N ILE A 250 -6.79 19.01 31.85
CA ILE A 250 -7.91 18.72 32.74
C ILE A 250 -8.19 17.20 32.78
N CYS A 251 -8.52 16.56 31.67
CA CYS A 251 -8.97 15.15 31.64
C CYS A 251 -7.90 14.15 31.18
N LYS A 252 -6.70 14.63 30.84
CA LYS A 252 -5.57 13.83 30.35
C LYS A 252 -5.84 13.06 29.04
N SER A 253 -6.96 13.34 28.39
CA SER A 253 -7.25 12.79 27.06
C SER A 253 -6.24 13.30 26.03
N ARG A 254 -5.87 12.43 25.06
CA ARG A 254 -5.05 12.78 23.90
C ARG A 254 -5.87 13.07 22.64
N LYS A 255 -7.21 13.06 22.74
CA LYS A 255 -8.09 13.43 21.64
C LYS A 255 -8.15 14.96 21.56
N LEU A 256 -7.16 15.53 20.92
CA LEU A 256 -7.01 16.97 20.76
C LEU A 256 -7.31 17.35 19.29
N THR A 257 -7.96 18.49 19.12
CA THR A 257 -8.23 19.09 17.81
C THR A 257 -7.55 20.46 17.76
N VAL A 258 -6.85 20.74 16.68
CA VAL A 258 -6.28 22.05 16.40
C VAL A 258 -7.43 23.00 16.00
N GLU A 259 -7.63 24.07 16.77
CA GLU A 259 -8.61 25.14 16.45
C GLU A 259 -7.97 26.26 15.63
N ASN A 260 -6.74 26.64 15.99
CA ASN A 260 -6.02 27.70 15.30
C ASN A 260 -4.49 27.51 15.44
N ILE A 261 -3.76 28.10 14.48
CA ILE A 261 -2.29 28.14 14.48
C ILE A 261 -1.86 29.59 14.34
N GLU A 262 -1.07 30.08 15.27
CA GLU A 262 -0.43 31.40 15.17
C GLU A 262 0.96 31.26 14.56
N THR A 263 1.25 32.08 13.56
CA THR A 263 2.58 32.19 12.94
C THR A 263 3.14 33.58 13.09
N GLU A 264 4.44 33.69 13.19
CA GLU A 264 5.15 34.96 13.09
C GLU A 264 5.14 35.49 11.65
N GLU A 265 5.52 36.76 11.45
CA GLU A 265 5.61 37.40 10.12
C GLU A 265 6.58 36.67 9.15
N ASN A 266 7.56 35.94 9.67
CA ASN A 266 8.54 35.15 8.93
C ASN A 266 8.02 33.73 8.57
N GLY A 267 6.77 33.37 8.98
CA GLY A 267 6.17 32.06 8.77
C GLY A 267 6.51 31.01 9.86
N THR A 268 7.29 31.36 10.88
CA THR A 268 7.59 30.46 12.00
C THR A 268 6.33 30.25 12.86
N LEU A 269 6.09 29.00 13.26
CA LEU A 269 5.00 28.65 14.17
C LEU A 269 5.26 29.27 15.57
N LYS A 270 4.31 30.04 16.08
CA LYS A 270 4.40 30.70 17.40
C LYS A 270 3.62 29.93 18.46
N ALA A 271 2.36 29.64 18.19
CA ALA A 271 1.50 28.94 19.12
C ALA A 271 0.48 28.07 18.39
N VAL A 272 0.02 27.00 19.04
CA VAL A 272 -1.07 26.16 18.56
C VAL A 272 -2.17 26.14 19.61
N HIS A 273 -3.38 26.54 19.19
CA HIS A 273 -4.58 26.50 20.02
C HIS A 273 -5.27 25.16 19.90
N LEU A 274 -5.40 24.43 20.98
CA LEU A 274 -5.96 23.08 21.04
C LEU A 274 -7.26 23.03 21.81
N MET A 275 -8.19 22.21 21.33
CA MET A 275 -9.41 21.84 22.02
C MET A 275 -9.43 20.34 22.32
N CYS A 276 -9.78 19.98 23.53
CA CYS A 276 -9.99 18.58 23.90
C CYS A 276 -11.37 18.11 23.46
N ALA A 277 -11.44 17.11 22.59
CA ALA A 277 -12.69 16.53 22.10
C ALA A 277 -13.51 15.80 23.18
N GLU A 278 -12.90 15.42 24.32
CA GLU A 278 -13.59 14.71 25.41
C GLU A 278 -14.25 15.66 26.41
N CYS A 279 -13.58 16.75 26.81
CA CYS A 279 -14.11 17.64 27.86
C CYS A 279 -14.30 19.10 27.40
N GLY A 280 -14.01 19.41 26.13
CA GLY A 280 -14.15 20.75 25.55
C GLY A 280 -13.13 21.79 26.07
N ASN A 281 -12.17 21.39 26.91
CA ASN A 281 -11.16 22.32 27.40
C ASN A 281 -10.27 22.82 26.28
N ARG A 282 -9.99 24.14 26.27
CA ARG A 282 -9.09 24.82 25.33
C ARG A 282 -7.82 25.23 26.04
N PHE A 283 -6.70 25.06 25.38
CA PHE A 283 -5.38 25.44 25.88
C PHE A 283 -4.40 25.64 24.74
N ASP A 284 -3.33 26.37 25.01
CA ASP A 284 -2.33 26.73 24.02
C ASP A 284 -1.04 25.97 24.27
N ILE A 285 -0.32 25.71 23.19
CA ILE A 285 1.05 25.23 23.21
C ILE A 285 1.92 26.30 22.57
N ASP A 286 2.84 26.87 23.34
CA ASP A 286 3.89 27.72 22.81
C ASP A 286 4.96 26.84 22.18
N LEU A 287 5.24 27.06 20.92
CA LEU A 287 6.29 26.39 20.16
C LEU A 287 7.52 27.32 20.17
N GLU A 288 8.25 27.34 21.28
CA GLU A 288 9.59 27.91 21.28
C GLU A 288 10.50 26.98 20.47
N ILE A 289 10.80 27.35 19.19
CA ILE A 289 11.78 26.67 18.35
C ILE A 289 13.05 27.52 18.30
#